data_c6c8c21e6043b51f727ac9ae86c83dec
#
_entry.id   c6c8c21e6043b51f727ac9ae86c83dec
#
_cell.length_a   1.000
_cell.length_b   1.000
_cell.length_c   1.000
_cell.angle_alpha   90.00
_cell.angle_beta   90.00
_cell.angle_gamma   90.00
#
_symmetry.space_group_name_H-M   'P 1'
#
loop_
_entity.id
_entity.type
_entity.pdbx_description
1 polymer ?
#
loop_
_entity_poly.entity_id
_entity_poly.type
_entity_poly.pdbx_seq_one_letter_code
_entity_poly.pdbx_strand_id
1 'polypeptide(L)'
;MKLIILTSIFLISIPVFADDIQREIEYEAINLVIQKYGKGLSNRLKGTSLKPSYRSWYENECFVSVAAGTYQEYNWSAMKWFRVNTCFDSAEILDDD
;
A
#
# COMPACT_ATOMS: atom_id res chain seq x y z
N MET A 1 -29.43 31.06 0.70
CA MET A 1 -28.26 31.43 1.47
C MET A 1 -27.63 30.22 2.14
N LYS A 2 -28.43 29.45 2.86
CA LYS A 2 -27.90 28.28 3.52
C LYS A 2 -27.34 27.27 2.55
N LEU A 3 -27.93 27.16 1.38
CA LEU A 3 -27.45 26.25 0.36
C LEU A 3 -26.06 26.60 -0.09
N ILE A 4 -25.75 27.88 -0.20
CA ILE A 4 -24.42 28.32 -0.61
C ILE A 4 -23.39 27.94 0.43
N ILE A 5 -23.72 28.12 1.69
CA ILE A 5 -22.81 27.77 2.78
C ILE A 5 -22.54 26.28 2.81
N LEU A 6 -23.58 25.47 2.65
CA LEU A 6 -23.44 24.02 2.62
C LEU A 6 -22.55 23.56 1.48
N THR A 7 -22.70 24.20 0.31
CA THR A 7 -21.91 23.87 -0.84
C THR A 7 -20.43 24.13 -0.57
N SER A 8 -20.14 25.26 0.07
CA SER A 8 -18.76 25.61 0.40
C SER A 8 -18.14 24.58 1.34
N ILE A 9 -18.88 24.18 2.35
CA ILE A 9 -18.38 23.18 3.31
C ILE A 9 -18.11 21.87 2.61
N PHE A 10 -19.00 21.47 1.72
CA PHE A 10 -18.85 20.24 0.96
C PHE A 10 -17.58 20.25 0.12
N LEU A 11 -17.30 21.37 -0.53
CA LEU A 11 -16.10 21.49 -1.35
C LEU A 11 -14.82 21.38 -0.53
N ILE A 12 -14.84 21.92 0.67
CA ILE A 12 -13.68 21.83 1.56
C ILE A 12 -13.42 20.40 1.98
N SER A 13 -14.46 19.59 2.12
CA SER A 13 -14.34 18.21 2.54
C SER A 13 -13.72 17.31 1.48
N ILE A 14 -13.89 17.63 0.20
CA ILE A 14 -13.46 16.76 -0.89
C ILE A 14 -11.96 16.41 -0.84
N PRO A 15 -11.03 17.36 -0.64
CA PRO A 15 -9.61 17.00 -0.59
C PRO A 15 -9.27 16.04 0.54
N VAL A 16 -9.90 16.20 1.70
CA VAL A 16 -9.67 15.31 2.84
C VAL A 16 -10.15 13.91 2.50
N PHE A 17 -11.30 13.81 1.84
CA PHE A 17 -11.84 12.54 1.40
C PHE A 17 -10.90 11.83 0.44
N ALA A 18 -10.30 12.56 -0.48
CA ALA A 18 -9.40 11.99 -1.46
C ALA A 18 -8.18 11.36 -0.78
N ASP A 19 -7.63 12.04 0.23
CA ASP A 19 -6.50 11.50 0.97
C ASP A 19 -6.85 10.23 1.72
N ASP A 20 -8.03 10.19 2.33
CA ASP A 20 -8.48 9.01 3.05
C ASP A 20 -8.68 7.83 2.12
N ILE A 21 -9.26 8.08 0.95
CA ILE A 21 -9.48 7.03 -0.04
C ILE A 21 -8.15 6.49 -0.54
N GLN A 22 -7.20 7.37 -0.79
CA GLN A 22 -5.88 6.94 -1.25
C GLN A 22 -5.21 6.05 -0.21
N ARG A 23 -5.30 6.42 1.04
CA ARG A 23 -4.70 5.65 2.12
C ARG A 23 -5.34 4.27 2.24
N GLU A 24 -6.66 4.21 2.08
CA GLU A 24 -7.35 2.93 2.11
C GLU A 24 -6.92 2.03 0.97
N ILE A 25 -6.75 2.60 -0.20
CA ILE A 25 -6.32 1.83 -1.36
C ILE A 25 -4.91 1.28 -1.12
N GLU A 26 -4.04 2.06 -0.53
CA GLU A 26 -2.69 1.59 -0.22
C GLU A 26 -2.71 0.47 0.80
N TYR A 27 -3.54 0.58 1.83
CA TYR A 27 -3.67 -0.49 2.82
C TYR A 27 -4.20 -1.76 2.19
N GLU A 28 -5.18 -1.61 1.31
CA GLU A 28 -5.73 -2.77 0.62
C GLU A 28 -4.68 -3.45 -0.23
N ALA A 29 -3.85 -2.67 -0.90
CA ALA A 29 -2.78 -3.21 -1.72
C ALA A 29 -1.78 -3.99 -0.87
N ILE A 30 -1.39 -3.45 0.26
CA ILE A 30 -0.47 -4.13 1.16
C ILE A 30 -1.08 -5.43 1.66
N ASN A 31 -2.35 -5.40 2.02
CA ASN A 31 -3.03 -6.60 2.49
C ASN A 31 -3.09 -7.68 1.42
N LEU A 32 -3.28 -7.30 0.16
CA LEU A 32 -3.27 -8.28 -0.92
C LEU A 32 -1.91 -8.95 -1.05
N VAL A 33 -0.84 -8.17 -0.93
CA VAL A 33 0.50 -8.73 -0.99
C VAL A 33 0.73 -9.68 0.19
N ILE A 34 0.32 -9.28 1.37
CA ILE A 34 0.47 -10.14 2.56
C ILE A 34 -0.29 -11.43 2.40
N GLN A 35 -1.52 -11.38 1.89
CA GLN A 35 -2.32 -12.57 1.69
C GLN A 35 -1.67 -13.54 0.72
N LYS A 36 -1.12 -13.02 -0.35
CA LYS A 36 -0.61 -13.88 -1.41
C LYS A 36 0.82 -14.32 -1.19
N TYR A 37 1.64 -13.45 -0.61
CA TYR A 37 3.08 -13.68 -0.55
C TYR A 37 3.65 -13.58 0.85
N GLY A 38 2.86 -13.15 1.82
CA GLY A 38 3.37 -12.87 3.16
C GLY A 38 4.00 -14.07 3.83
N LYS A 39 3.39 -15.23 3.65
CA LYS A 39 3.88 -16.45 4.26
C LYS A 39 5.26 -16.81 3.71
N GLY A 40 5.41 -16.71 2.40
CA GLY A 40 6.71 -17.00 1.79
C GLY A 40 7.77 -16.01 2.22
N LEU A 41 7.40 -14.74 2.34
CA LEU A 41 8.35 -13.73 2.78
C LEU A 41 8.77 -13.96 4.23
N SER A 42 7.82 -14.30 5.09
CA SER A 42 8.13 -14.61 6.48
C SER A 42 9.03 -15.84 6.58
N ASN A 43 8.77 -16.86 5.76
CA ASN A 43 9.58 -18.06 5.76
C ASN A 43 11.02 -17.79 5.36
N ARG A 44 11.23 -16.86 4.44
CA ARG A 44 12.58 -16.50 4.02
C ARG A 44 13.38 -15.86 5.14
N LEU A 45 12.70 -15.24 6.09
CA LEU A 45 13.35 -14.58 7.21
C LEU A 45 13.38 -15.46 8.46
N LYS A 46 12.92 -16.69 8.33
CA LYS A 46 12.87 -17.60 9.45
C LYS A 46 14.29 -17.88 9.96
N GLY A 47 14.45 -17.85 11.27
CA GLY A 47 15.76 -18.01 11.86
C GLY A 47 16.52 -16.73 12.06
N THR A 48 15.99 -15.62 11.55
CA THR A 48 16.56 -14.31 11.79
C THR A 48 15.64 -13.55 12.74
N SER A 49 16.11 -12.40 13.21
CA SER A 49 15.26 -11.53 14.02
C SER A 49 14.48 -10.55 13.17
N LEU A 50 14.61 -10.63 11.86
CA LEU A 50 13.98 -9.68 10.94
C LEU A 50 12.55 -10.09 10.63
N LYS A 51 11.71 -9.09 10.39
CA LYS A 51 10.32 -9.29 10.03
C LYS A 51 10.02 -8.48 8.77
N PRO A 52 9.10 -8.96 7.93
CA PRO A 52 8.73 -8.20 6.75
C PRO A 52 8.10 -6.86 7.14
N SER A 53 8.47 -5.84 6.40
CA SER A 53 7.93 -4.51 6.56
C SER A 53 7.57 -4.01 5.18
N TYR A 54 6.38 -3.42 5.04
CA TYR A 54 5.84 -3.10 3.73
C TYR A 54 5.72 -1.59 3.56
N ARG A 55 6.01 -1.14 2.34
CA ARG A 55 5.81 0.25 1.95
C ARG A 55 5.01 0.28 0.66
N SER A 56 4.25 1.33 0.48
CA SER A 56 3.38 1.46 -0.69
C SER A 56 3.56 2.81 -1.34
N TRP A 57 3.34 2.83 -2.66
CA TRP A 57 3.37 4.06 -3.46
C TRP A 57 2.15 4.05 -4.36
N TYR A 58 1.28 4.99 -4.12
CA TYR A 58 0.04 5.11 -4.85
C TYR A 58 0.30 5.59 -6.28
N GLU A 59 -0.25 4.90 -7.28
CA GLU A 59 -0.16 5.32 -8.67
C GLU A 59 -1.49 5.92 -9.13
N ASN A 60 -2.55 5.15 -8.96
CA ASN A 60 -3.91 5.60 -9.27
C ASN A 60 -4.87 4.68 -8.53
N GLU A 61 -6.16 4.83 -8.82
CA GLU A 61 -7.19 4.11 -8.09
C GLU A 61 -7.05 2.60 -8.17
N CYS A 62 -6.49 2.12 -9.25
CA CYS A 62 -6.40 0.68 -9.47
C CYS A 62 -5.00 0.12 -9.28
N PHE A 63 -3.96 0.96 -9.23
CA PHE A 63 -2.60 0.44 -9.16
C PHE A 63 -1.82 1.08 -8.03
N VAL A 64 -1.15 0.22 -7.28
CA VAL A 64 -0.27 0.63 -6.19
C VAL A 64 0.99 -0.22 -6.28
N SER A 65 2.14 0.42 -6.15
CA SER A 65 3.40 -0.31 -6.01
C SER A 65 3.61 -0.62 -4.55
N VAL A 66 3.98 -1.85 -4.25
CA VAL A 66 4.23 -2.28 -2.88
C VAL A 66 5.60 -2.93 -2.83
N ALA A 67 6.37 -2.58 -1.82
CA ALA A 67 7.65 -3.23 -1.59
C ALA A 67 7.65 -3.89 -0.23
N ALA A 68 8.08 -5.14 -0.21
CA ALA A 68 8.31 -5.86 1.04
C ALA A 68 9.79 -5.77 1.34
N GLY A 69 10.13 -5.39 2.55
CA GLY A 69 11.51 -5.23 2.93
C GLY A 69 11.71 -5.51 4.38
N THR A 70 12.89 -5.16 4.88
CA THR A 70 13.21 -5.33 6.28
C THR A 70 13.98 -4.13 6.79
N TYR A 71 13.90 -3.92 8.10
CA TYR A 71 14.71 -2.93 8.78
C TYR A 71 15.91 -3.61 9.41
N GLN A 72 17.08 -3.04 9.18
CA GLN A 72 18.25 -3.37 9.97
C GLN A 72 18.67 -2.09 10.66
N GLU A 73 18.48 -2.07 11.98
CA GLU A 73 18.64 -0.86 12.75
C GLU A 73 17.70 0.19 12.22
N TYR A 74 18.19 1.24 11.58
CA TYR A 74 17.34 2.30 11.08
C TYR A 74 17.21 2.30 9.56
N ASN A 75 17.81 1.30 8.91
CA ASN A 75 17.81 1.23 7.45
C ASN A 75 16.82 0.23 6.95
N TRP A 76 15.96 0.67 6.05
CA TRP A 76 14.99 -0.20 5.41
C TRP A 76 15.51 -0.57 4.03
N SER A 77 15.43 -1.85 3.70
CA SER A 77 15.85 -2.38 2.40
C SER A 77 14.75 -3.21 1.80
N ALA A 78 14.49 -3.01 0.53
CA ALA A 78 13.48 -3.79 -0.17
C ALA A 78 14.03 -5.16 -0.52
N MET A 79 13.18 -6.18 -0.31
CA MET A 79 13.47 -7.56 -0.71
C MET A 79 12.76 -7.90 -2.00
N LYS A 80 11.55 -7.38 -2.17
CA LYS A 80 10.70 -7.78 -3.27
C LYS A 80 9.78 -6.62 -3.63
N TRP A 81 9.52 -6.45 -4.90
CA TRP A 81 8.63 -5.42 -5.39
C TRP A 81 7.41 -6.06 -6.03
N PHE A 82 6.26 -5.44 -5.85
CA PHE A 82 4.99 -5.91 -6.38
C PHE A 82 4.26 -4.76 -7.03
N ARG A 83 3.50 -5.08 -8.05
CA ARG A 83 2.52 -4.15 -8.58
C ARG A 83 1.15 -4.73 -8.29
N VAL A 84 0.33 -3.97 -7.58
CA VAL A 84 -0.96 -4.45 -7.12
C VAL A 84 -2.06 -3.76 -7.90
N ASN A 85 -2.99 -4.56 -8.40
CA ASN A 85 -4.20 -4.06 -9.04
C ASN A 85 -5.35 -4.23 -8.05
N THR A 86 -5.71 -3.13 -7.37
CA THR A 86 -6.75 -3.20 -6.36
C THR A 86 -8.14 -3.30 -6.95
N CYS A 87 -8.29 -2.95 -8.23
CA CYS A 87 -9.58 -3.09 -8.89
C CYS A 87 -9.91 -4.54 -9.20
N PHE A 88 -8.89 -5.38 -9.40
CA PHE A 88 -9.08 -6.79 -9.72
C PHE A 88 -8.50 -7.72 -8.67
N ASP A 89 -8.09 -7.16 -7.52
CA ASP A 89 -7.57 -7.95 -6.39
C ASP A 89 -6.43 -8.86 -6.79
N SER A 90 -5.49 -8.34 -7.56
CA SER A 90 -4.35 -9.11 -8.00
C SER A 90 -3.06 -8.41 -7.64
N ALA A 91 -2.01 -9.21 -7.46
CA ALA A 91 -0.68 -8.68 -7.16
C ALA A 91 0.32 -9.50 -7.95
N GLU A 92 1.23 -8.81 -8.64
CA GLU A 92 2.25 -9.53 -9.39
C GLU A 92 3.64 -9.05 -8.99
N ILE A 93 4.56 -9.98 -9.03
CA ILE A 93 5.94 -9.71 -8.66
C ILE A 93 6.63 -8.97 -9.80
N LEU A 94 7.27 -7.89 -9.46
CA LEU A 94 8.08 -7.14 -10.39
C LEU A 94 9.53 -7.55 -10.18
N ASP A 95 10.14 -8.30 -10.94
CA ASP A 95 11.35 -8.69 -10.71
C ASP A 95 12.40 -8.51 -11.18
N ASP A 96 12.99 -8.41 -11.15
CA ASP A 96 13.85 -8.48 -11.22
C ASP A 96 14.88 -9.05 -11.50
N ASP A 97 15.27 -9.26 -11.73
CA ASP A 97 16.25 -9.84 -11.90
C ASP A 97 16.62 -10.25 -11.64
#